data_4f4d44fad200053c24111252bf23c674
#
_entry.id   4f4d44fad200053c24111252bf23c674
#
_cell.length_a   1.000
_cell.length_b   1.000
_cell.length_c   1.000
_cell.angle_alpha   90.00
_cell.angle_beta   90.00
_cell.angle_gamma   90.00
#
_symmetry.space_group_name_H-M   'P 1'
#
loop_
_entity.id
_entity.type
_entity.pdbx_description
1 polymer ?
#
loop_
_entity_poly.entity_id
_entity_poly.type
_entity_poly.pdbx_seq_one_letter_code
_entity_poly.pdbx_strand_id
1 'polypeptide(L)'
;PSRGLGDVYKRQHLGIRGGSNGGLLVGAVVTQRPDLFNAVICAVPLLDMYRYDKLLAGASWVDEYGDPDNPDEWSFISKYSPYQNVYAEREYPEIYFYTSTKDDRVHPGHARKMAKKMIDLGHQVIYYENIEGGHSAAANLKQSAYMTTLQLEYLKDKLL
;
A
#
# COMPACT_ATOMS: atom_id res chain seq x y z
N PRO A 1 24.55 5.76 -6.10
CA PRO A 1 23.97 6.91 -6.75
C PRO A 1 23.20 6.45 -7.97
N SER A 2 21.86 6.51 -7.90
CA SER A 2 20.98 6.23 -9.03
C SER A 2 21.26 7.30 -10.09
N ARG A 3 21.96 6.93 -11.14
CA ARG A 3 22.17 7.81 -12.29
C ARG A 3 20.80 8.02 -12.96
N GLY A 4 20.26 9.23 -12.81
CA GLY A 4 19.27 9.80 -13.68
C GLY A 4 18.01 8.96 -13.92
N LEU A 5 17.07 8.98 -12.98
CA LEU A 5 15.66 8.69 -13.24
C LEU A 5 14.99 9.77 -14.12
N GLY A 6 15.79 10.56 -14.84
CA GLY A 6 15.35 11.69 -15.65
C GLY A 6 14.77 11.34 -17.01
N ASP A 7 14.84 10.09 -17.43
CA ASP A 7 14.25 9.69 -18.71
C ASP A 7 12.80 9.20 -18.50
N VAL A 8 11.84 9.89 -19.09
CA VAL A 8 10.43 9.47 -19.21
C VAL A 8 10.30 8.02 -19.67
N TYR A 9 11.25 7.54 -20.42
CA TYR A 9 11.43 6.18 -20.90
C TYR A 9 11.65 5.14 -19.78
N LYS A 10 12.34 5.50 -18.67
CA LYS A 10 12.61 4.58 -17.55
C LYS A 10 11.44 4.45 -16.58
N ARG A 11 10.58 5.45 -16.49
CA ARG A 11 9.39 5.43 -15.64
C ARG A 11 8.43 4.29 -16.02
N GLN A 12 8.28 4.01 -17.31
CA GLN A 12 7.40 2.95 -17.82
C GLN A 12 7.83 1.54 -17.35
N HIS A 13 9.06 1.39 -16.90
CA HIS A 13 9.63 0.12 -16.43
C HIS A 13 10.02 0.15 -14.95
N LEU A 14 9.55 1.14 -14.19
CA LEU A 14 9.81 1.22 -12.75
C LEU A 14 8.61 0.73 -11.96
N GLY A 15 8.83 -0.34 -11.19
CA GLY A 15 7.88 -0.84 -10.21
C GLY A 15 8.36 -0.64 -8.77
N ILE A 16 7.41 -0.50 -7.84
CA ILE A 16 7.66 -0.46 -6.40
C ILE A 16 6.83 -1.52 -5.69
N ARG A 17 7.44 -2.23 -4.74
CA ARG A 17 6.75 -3.24 -3.92
C ARG A 17 7.15 -3.09 -2.45
N GLY A 18 6.17 -3.17 -1.55
CA GLY A 18 6.40 -3.21 -0.12
C GLY A 18 5.25 -3.84 0.64
N GLY A 19 5.55 -4.39 1.81
CA GLY A 19 4.56 -5.02 2.68
C GLY A 19 4.65 -4.53 4.11
N SER A 20 3.50 -4.54 4.84
CA SER A 20 3.42 -4.11 6.24
C SER A 20 3.83 -2.63 6.38
N ASN A 21 4.86 -2.34 7.18
CA ASN A 21 5.52 -1.02 7.22
C ASN A 21 6.07 -0.60 5.83
N GLY A 22 6.63 -1.55 5.05
CA GLY A 22 6.99 -1.30 3.65
C GLY A 22 5.79 -0.99 2.76
N GLY A 23 4.60 -1.45 3.11
CA GLY A 23 3.33 -1.06 2.48
C GLY A 23 2.95 0.40 2.79
N LEU A 24 3.22 0.87 4.00
CA LEU A 24 3.10 2.29 4.36
C LEU A 24 4.06 3.14 3.52
N LEU A 25 5.33 2.73 3.41
CA LEU A 25 6.31 3.42 2.58
C LEU A 25 5.85 3.51 1.12
N VAL A 26 5.42 2.39 0.53
CA VAL A 26 4.90 2.35 -0.85
C VAL A 26 3.69 3.26 -1.01
N GLY A 27 2.71 3.17 -0.10
CA GLY A 27 1.53 4.03 -0.12
C GLY A 27 1.88 5.52 -0.01
N ALA A 28 2.78 5.87 0.91
CA ALA A 28 3.21 7.26 1.11
C ALA A 28 3.96 7.82 -0.10
N VAL A 29 4.84 7.03 -0.70
CA VAL A 29 5.60 7.48 -1.88
C VAL A 29 4.69 7.60 -3.10
N VAL A 30 3.78 6.65 -3.34
CA VAL A 30 2.90 6.70 -4.51
C VAL A 30 1.86 7.82 -4.41
N THR A 31 1.40 8.15 -3.20
CA THR A 31 0.49 9.29 -3.02
C THR A 31 1.18 10.65 -3.19
N GLN A 32 2.48 10.73 -2.93
CA GLN A 32 3.28 11.95 -3.12
C GLN A 32 3.82 12.08 -4.56
N ARG A 33 4.32 10.98 -5.14
CA ARG A 33 4.97 10.95 -6.45
C ARG A 33 4.46 9.79 -7.31
N PRO A 34 3.15 9.79 -7.67
CA PRO A 34 2.59 8.73 -8.53
C PRO A 34 3.23 8.70 -9.91
N ASP A 35 3.77 9.83 -10.35
CA ASP A 35 4.45 10.01 -11.62
C ASP A 35 5.73 9.17 -11.80
N LEU A 36 6.27 8.59 -10.73
CA LEU A 36 7.53 7.84 -10.79
C LEU A 36 7.36 6.35 -11.12
N PHE A 37 6.15 5.80 -11.02
CA PHE A 37 5.93 4.36 -11.07
C PHE A 37 4.90 3.96 -12.11
N ASN A 38 5.11 2.82 -12.76
CA ASN A 38 4.13 2.18 -13.61
C ASN A 38 3.51 0.92 -12.97
N ALA A 39 4.22 0.29 -12.05
CA ALA A 39 3.72 -0.83 -11.26
C ALA A 39 3.85 -0.58 -9.76
N VAL A 40 2.78 -0.84 -9.01
CA VAL A 40 2.76 -0.64 -7.56
C VAL A 40 2.11 -1.84 -6.87
N ILE A 41 2.87 -2.55 -6.04
CA ILE A 41 2.35 -3.64 -5.21
C ILE A 41 2.42 -3.23 -3.74
N CYS A 42 1.25 -3.13 -3.11
CA CYS A 42 1.07 -2.72 -1.73
C CYS A 42 0.48 -3.87 -0.92
N ALA A 43 1.32 -4.53 -0.14
CA ALA A 43 1.03 -5.80 0.51
C ALA A 43 0.75 -5.64 2.01
N VAL A 44 -0.32 -6.27 2.52
CA VAL A 44 -0.71 -6.23 3.95
C VAL A 44 -0.41 -4.86 4.60
N PRO A 45 -0.84 -3.76 3.98
CA PRO A 45 -0.26 -2.45 4.20
C PRO A 45 -0.90 -1.70 5.36
N LEU A 46 -0.09 -0.86 6.01
CA LEU A 46 -0.53 0.15 6.95
C LEU A 46 -0.80 1.46 6.19
N LEU A 47 -2.05 1.87 5.98
CA LEU A 47 -2.39 2.99 5.08
C LEU A 47 -3.18 4.13 5.72
N ASP A 48 -4.01 3.84 6.73
CA ASP A 48 -4.80 4.85 7.44
C ASP A 48 -4.13 5.18 8.79
N MET A 49 -3.22 6.14 8.76
CA MET A 49 -2.46 6.52 9.95
C MET A 49 -3.27 7.31 10.98
N TYR A 50 -4.46 7.79 10.60
CA TYR A 50 -5.37 8.42 11.56
C TYR A 50 -6.02 7.44 12.54
N ARG A 51 -6.06 6.15 12.15
CA ARG A 51 -6.73 5.09 12.94
C ARG A 51 -5.83 3.90 13.23
N TYR A 52 -4.55 3.98 12.86
CA TYR A 52 -3.69 2.81 12.95
C TYR A 52 -3.54 2.27 14.36
N ASP A 53 -3.48 3.16 15.34
CA ASP A 53 -3.33 2.88 16.76
C ASP A 53 -4.53 2.15 17.38
N LYS A 54 -5.71 2.29 16.76
CA LYS A 54 -6.97 1.66 17.19
C LYS A 54 -7.26 0.32 16.51
N LEU A 55 -6.34 -0.16 15.67
CA LEU A 55 -6.54 -1.34 14.83
C LEU A 55 -5.48 -2.41 15.11
N LEU A 56 -5.91 -3.53 15.74
CA LEU A 56 -5.06 -4.69 16.08
C LEU A 56 -3.79 -4.29 16.84
N ALA A 57 -2.60 -4.64 16.31
CA ALA A 57 -1.33 -4.35 16.95
C ALA A 57 -0.90 -2.87 16.88
N GLY A 58 -1.69 -2.02 16.21
CA GLY A 58 -1.33 -0.62 15.93
C GLY A 58 -0.93 0.21 17.13
N ALA A 59 -1.61 0.03 18.28
CA ALA A 59 -1.25 0.75 19.51
C ALA A 59 0.20 0.52 19.96
N SER A 60 0.81 -0.60 19.59
CA SER A 60 2.21 -0.90 19.92
C SER A 60 3.24 -0.12 19.10
N TRP A 61 2.80 0.64 18.08
CA TRP A 61 3.67 1.39 17.16
C TRP A 61 3.62 2.91 17.40
N VAL A 62 2.93 3.36 18.44
CA VAL A 62 2.80 4.80 18.75
C VAL A 62 4.16 5.45 19.01
N ASP A 63 5.07 4.73 19.68
CA ASP A 63 6.43 5.22 19.91
C ASP A 63 7.25 5.41 18.60
N GLU A 64 6.87 4.69 17.52
CA GLU A 64 7.55 4.78 16.21
C GLU A 64 6.94 5.87 15.33
N TYR A 65 5.60 5.95 15.27
CA TYR A 65 4.91 6.83 14.29
C TYR A 65 4.33 8.10 14.92
N GLY A 66 4.12 8.09 16.23
CA GLY A 66 3.44 9.16 16.96
C GLY A 66 1.95 8.89 17.18
N ASP A 67 1.35 9.62 18.11
CA ASP A 67 -0.05 9.53 18.50
C ASP A 67 -0.93 10.37 17.54
N PRO A 68 -1.83 9.76 16.76
CA PRO A 68 -2.72 10.52 15.86
C PRO A 68 -3.78 11.34 16.62
N ASP A 69 -4.05 11.06 17.89
CA ASP A 69 -4.94 11.87 18.73
C ASP A 69 -4.24 13.11 19.31
N ASN A 70 -2.89 13.18 19.27
CA ASN A 70 -2.12 14.38 19.58
C ASN A 70 -2.07 15.30 18.36
N PRO A 71 -2.64 16.53 18.41
CA PRO A 71 -2.67 17.42 17.26
C PRO A 71 -1.30 17.79 16.69
N ASP A 72 -0.28 17.93 17.53
CA ASP A 72 1.07 18.27 17.09
C ASP A 72 1.69 17.10 16.30
N GLU A 73 1.52 15.88 16.78
CA GLU A 73 2.02 14.68 16.11
C GLU A 73 1.20 14.37 14.85
N TRP A 74 -0.12 14.51 14.88
CA TRP A 74 -0.95 14.41 13.71
C TRP A 74 -0.56 15.40 12.60
N SER A 75 -0.10 16.59 12.97
CA SER A 75 0.32 17.62 12.01
C SER A 75 1.42 17.16 11.06
N PHE A 76 2.28 16.20 11.47
CA PHE A 76 3.28 15.61 10.59
C PHE A 76 2.86 14.23 10.06
N ILE A 77 2.18 13.38 10.86
CA ILE A 77 1.68 12.06 10.41
C ILE A 77 0.76 12.21 9.20
N SER A 78 -0.15 13.19 9.24
CA SER A 78 -1.11 13.45 8.16
C SER A 78 -0.44 13.71 6.81
N LYS A 79 0.76 14.27 6.78
CA LYS A 79 1.48 14.61 5.55
C LYS A 79 1.91 13.39 4.75
N TYR A 80 2.12 12.26 5.40
CA TYR A 80 2.52 11.02 4.72
C TYR A 80 1.48 9.90 4.81
N SER A 81 0.37 10.10 5.53
CA SER A 81 -0.68 9.09 5.67
C SER A 81 -1.36 8.81 4.33
N PRO A 82 -1.18 7.61 3.73
CA PRO A 82 -1.64 7.36 2.36
C PRO A 82 -3.13 7.56 2.18
N TYR A 83 -3.94 7.02 3.09
CA TYR A 83 -5.40 7.08 2.99
C TYR A 83 -5.94 8.51 2.97
N GLN A 84 -5.33 9.42 3.72
CA GLN A 84 -5.74 10.83 3.78
C GLN A 84 -5.29 11.61 2.53
N ASN A 85 -4.22 11.16 1.86
CA ASN A 85 -3.58 11.87 0.75
C ASN A 85 -3.89 11.31 -0.65
N VAL A 86 -5.01 10.60 -0.82
CA VAL A 86 -5.54 10.23 -2.13
C VAL A 86 -6.60 11.25 -2.57
N TYR A 87 -6.47 11.76 -3.78
CA TYR A 87 -7.29 12.81 -4.37
C TYR A 87 -7.82 12.39 -5.75
N ALA A 88 -9.06 12.79 -6.09
CA ALA A 88 -9.70 12.44 -7.36
C ALA A 88 -8.99 13.05 -8.58
N GLU A 89 -8.47 14.27 -8.43
CA GLU A 89 -7.84 15.05 -9.49
C GLU A 89 -6.39 14.64 -9.81
N ARG A 90 -5.81 13.71 -9.03
CA ARG A 90 -4.46 13.22 -9.23
C ARG A 90 -4.47 11.89 -9.96
N GLU A 91 -3.64 11.76 -10.99
CA GLU A 91 -3.46 10.49 -11.69
C GLU A 91 -2.55 9.56 -10.88
N TYR A 92 -3.00 8.31 -10.69
CA TYR A 92 -2.23 7.23 -10.06
C TYR A 92 -2.04 6.08 -11.03
N PRO A 93 -0.91 5.34 -10.96
CA PRO A 93 -0.81 4.05 -11.61
C PRO A 93 -1.86 3.09 -11.01
N GLU A 94 -2.24 2.06 -11.75
CA GLU A 94 -3.05 0.99 -11.18
C GLU A 94 -2.29 0.32 -10.03
N ILE A 95 -2.87 0.32 -8.83
CA ILE A 95 -2.23 -0.25 -7.64
C ILE A 95 -2.78 -1.64 -7.36
N TYR A 96 -1.89 -2.60 -7.19
CA TYR A 96 -2.22 -3.93 -6.72
C TYR A 96 -2.11 -4.01 -5.20
N PHE A 97 -3.25 -3.97 -4.51
CA PHE A 97 -3.34 -4.24 -3.08
C PHE A 97 -3.60 -5.71 -2.83
N TYR A 98 -2.88 -6.29 -1.87
CA TYR A 98 -3.29 -7.57 -1.33
C TYR A 98 -3.16 -7.63 0.19
N THR A 99 -4.06 -8.39 0.82
CA THR A 99 -4.10 -8.57 2.27
C THR A 99 -4.68 -9.95 2.61
N SER A 100 -4.86 -10.20 3.89
CA SER A 100 -5.53 -11.38 4.40
C SER A 100 -6.62 -11.03 5.40
N THR A 101 -7.76 -11.72 5.32
CA THR A 101 -8.87 -11.56 6.27
C THR A 101 -8.46 -11.85 7.71
N LYS A 102 -7.54 -12.81 7.90
CA LYS A 102 -7.05 -13.24 9.22
C LYS A 102 -5.71 -12.59 9.61
N ASP A 103 -5.37 -11.46 8.98
CA ASP A 103 -4.20 -10.71 9.42
C ASP A 103 -4.43 -10.23 10.86
N ASP A 104 -3.59 -10.71 11.76
CA ASP A 104 -3.65 -10.47 13.21
C ASP A 104 -2.72 -9.34 13.67
N ARG A 105 -1.95 -8.77 12.75
CA ARG A 105 -0.98 -7.71 13.02
C ARG A 105 -1.39 -6.38 12.42
N VAL A 106 -1.59 -6.33 11.09
CA VAL A 106 -2.09 -5.15 10.39
C VAL A 106 -3.52 -5.39 9.93
N HIS A 107 -4.46 -4.66 10.47
CA HIS A 107 -5.87 -4.87 10.18
C HIS A 107 -6.16 -4.75 8.68
N PRO A 108 -6.83 -5.73 8.03
CA PRO A 108 -7.13 -5.70 6.59
C PRO A 108 -7.99 -4.50 6.17
N GLY A 109 -8.63 -3.84 7.12
CA GLY A 109 -9.36 -2.60 6.91
C GLY A 109 -8.51 -1.48 6.28
N HIS A 110 -7.20 -1.45 6.48
CA HIS A 110 -6.31 -0.50 5.83
C HIS A 110 -6.35 -0.64 4.30
N ALA A 111 -6.14 -1.87 3.81
CA ALA A 111 -6.19 -2.15 2.37
C ALA A 111 -7.61 -2.02 1.80
N ARG A 112 -8.63 -2.56 2.50
CA ARG A 112 -10.04 -2.48 2.08
C ARG A 112 -10.50 -1.04 1.89
N LYS A 113 -10.26 -0.18 2.88
CA LYS A 113 -10.66 1.23 2.85
C LYS A 113 -9.92 2.00 1.76
N MET A 114 -8.61 1.75 1.61
CA MET A 114 -7.81 2.43 0.59
C MET A 114 -8.27 2.05 -0.82
N ALA A 115 -8.43 0.76 -1.10
CA ALA A 115 -8.93 0.27 -2.38
C ALA A 115 -10.31 0.85 -2.70
N LYS A 116 -11.24 0.80 -1.73
CA LYS A 116 -12.58 1.38 -1.90
C LYS A 116 -12.53 2.88 -2.18
N LYS A 117 -11.75 3.65 -1.40
CA LYS A 117 -11.61 5.09 -1.61
C LYS A 117 -11.06 5.42 -3.00
N MET A 118 -10.03 4.70 -3.45
CA MET A 118 -9.46 4.92 -4.78
C MET A 118 -10.46 4.62 -5.88
N ILE A 119 -11.20 3.51 -5.79
CA ILE A 119 -12.26 3.15 -6.75
C ILE A 119 -13.36 4.22 -6.78
N ASP A 120 -13.81 4.70 -5.62
CA ASP A 120 -14.84 5.75 -5.54
C ASP A 120 -14.39 7.08 -6.15
N LEU A 121 -13.08 7.34 -6.13
CA LEU A 121 -12.46 8.52 -6.76
C LEU A 121 -12.15 8.29 -8.25
N GLY A 122 -12.49 7.13 -8.82
CA GLY A 122 -12.31 6.82 -10.24
C GLY A 122 -10.96 6.23 -10.62
N HIS A 123 -10.12 5.84 -9.65
CA HIS A 123 -8.81 5.25 -9.91
C HIS A 123 -8.89 3.74 -10.13
N GLN A 124 -7.97 3.22 -10.94
CA GLN A 124 -7.85 1.78 -11.17
C GLN A 124 -7.12 1.09 -10.03
N VAL A 125 -7.70 -0.02 -9.56
CA VAL A 125 -7.17 -0.81 -8.45
C VAL A 125 -7.39 -2.29 -8.70
N ILE A 126 -6.36 -3.09 -8.48
CA ILE A 126 -6.48 -4.54 -8.31
C ILE A 126 -6.47 -4.83 -6.81
N TYR A 127 -7.46 -5.56 -6.34
CA TYR A 127 -7.57 -5.93 -4.94
C TYR A 127 -7.71 -7.44 -4.77
N TYR A 128 -6.82 -8.05 -3.98
CA TYR A 128 -6.89 -9.45 -3.63
C TYR A 128 -6.84 -9.64 -2.11
N GLU A 129 -7.75 -10.43 -1.58
CA GLU A 129 -7.79 -10.77 -0.16
C GLU A 129 -7.82 -12.29 0.04
N ASN A 130 -6.81 -12.84 0.70
CA ASN A 130 -6.77 -14.23 1.09
C ASN A 130 -7.57 -14.43 2.38
N ILE A 131 -8.50 -15.37 2.39
CA ILE A 131 -9.40 -15.62 3.54
C ILE A 131 -8.76 -16.48 4.64
N GLU A 132 -7.65 -17.16 4.38
CA GLU A 132 -7.06 -18.15 5.28
C GLU A 132 -5.71 -17.74 5.89
N GLY A 133 -4.98 -16.84 5.26
CA GLY A 133 -3.64 -16.43 5.71
C GLY A 133 -3.67 -15.40 6.83
N GLY A 134 -2.65 -15.41 7.69
CA GLY A 134 -2.37 -14.37 8.67
C GLY A 134 -1.60 -13.19 8.04
N HIS A 135 -0.72 -12.53 8.82
CA HIS A 135 0.08 -11.39 8.33
C HIS A 135 1.04 -11.72 7.18
N SER A 136 1.40 -12.98 6.97
CA SER A 136 2.13 -13.43 5.77
C SER A 136 1.28 -13.44 4.50
N ALA A 137 -0.01 -13.19 4.63
CA ALA A 137 -1.06 -13.23 3.62
C ALA A 137 -1.34 -14.62 3.02
N ALA A 138 -0.50 -15.63 3.23
CA ALA A 138 -0.69 -17.00 2.77
C ALA A 138 -0.65 -18.01 3.94
N ALA A 139 -1.55 -18.99 3.95
CA ALA A 139 -1.59 -20.02 4.96
C ALA A 139 -0.71 -21.24 4.63
N ASN A 140 -0.33 -21.43 3.37
CA ASN A 140 0.47 -22.57 2.89
C ASN A 140 1.21 -22.24 1.60
N LEU A 141 2.11 -23.14 1.18
CA LEU A 141 2.94 -22.97 -0.01
C LEU A 141 2.13 -22.82 -1.30
N LYS A 142 0.99 -23.50 -1.43
CA LYS A 142 0.14 -23.40 -2.62
C LYS A 142 -0.46 -21.99 -2.75
N GLN A 143 -0.96 -21.45 -1.65
CA GLN A 143 -1.47 -20.07 -1.63
C GLN A 143 -0.34 -19.06 -1.87
N SER A 144 0.83 -19.28 -1.27
CA SER A 144 2.00 -18.43 -1.50
C SER A 144 2.41 -18.43 -2.98
N ALA A 145 2.47 -19.60 -3.62
CA ALA A 145 2.76 -19.72 -5.04
C ALA A 145 1.72 -19.01 -5.91
N TYR A 146 0.44 -19.20 -5.62
CA TYR A 146 -0.66 -18.54 -6.33
C TYR A 146 -0.55 -17.00 -6.22
N MET A 147 -0.38 -16.47 -5.01
CA MET A 147 -0.22 -15.04 -4.79
C MET A 147 1.02 -14.46 -5.47
N THR A 148 2.13 -15.21 -5.47
CA THR A 148 3.35 -14.82 -6.18
C THR A 148 3.10 -14.77 -7.69
N THR A 149 2.38 -15.76 -8.25
CA THR A 149 2.02 -15.77 -9.66
C THR A 149 1.19 -14.54 -10.04
N LEU A 150 0.17 -14.19 -9.25
CA LEU A 150 -0.64 -12.99 -9.51
C LEU A 150 0.21 -11.71 -9.52
N GLN A 151 1.16 -11.60 -8.59
CA GLN A 151 2.07 -10.45 -8.55
C GLN A 151 3.00 -10.40 -9.77
N LEU A 152 3.53 -11.54 -10.19
CA LEU A 152 4.41 -11.63 -11.37
C LEU A 152 3.65 -11.31 -12.66
N GLU A 153 2.42 -11.79 -12.82
CA GLU A 153 1.58 -11.45 -13.98
C GLU A 153 1.25 -9.95 -14.00
N TYR A 154 0.92 -9.36 -12.85
CA TYR A 154 0.73 -7.92 -12.74
C TYR A 154 2.00 -7.12 -13.15
N LEU A 155 3.17 -7.52 -12.61
CA LEU A 155 4.43 -6.85 -12.95
C LEU A 155 4.78 -7.01 -14.43
N LYS A 156 4.54 -8.16 -15.01
CA LYS A 156 4.73 -8.43 -16.44
C LYS A 156 3.84 -7.53 -17.29
N ASP A 157 2.55 -7.42 -16.95
CA ASP A 157 1.61 -6.56 -17.66
C ASP A 157 2.00 -5.09 -17.62
N LYS A 158 2.55 -4.61 -16.49
CA LYS A 158 2.87 -3.20 -16.29
C LYS A 158 4.28 -2.79 -16.71
N LEU A 159 5.23 -3.72 -16.77
CA LEU A 159 6.65 -3.38 -16.93
C LEU A 159 7.29 -3.94 -18.21
N LEU A 160 6.66 -4.91 -18.88
CA LEU A 160 7.16 -5.55 -20.10
C LEU A 160 6.28 -5.26 -21.30
#